data_fb59eb76ac1e9f2d0344dfece28ae319
#
_entry.id   fb59eb76ac1e9f2d0344dfece28ae319
#
_cell.length_a   1.000
_cell.length_b   1.000
_cell.length_c   1.000
_cell.angle_alpha   90.00
_cell.angle_beta   90.00
_cell.angle_gamma   90.00
#
_symmetry.space_group_name_H-M   'P 1'
#
loop_
_entity.id
_entity.type
_entity.pdbx_description
1 polymer ?
#
loop_
_entity_poly.entity_id
_entity_poly.type
_entity_poly.pdbx_seq_one_letter_code
_entity_poly.pdbx_strand_id
1 'polypeptide(L)'
;WISAKSLRADGSLVPCAGNRCVGHTLEAELGIPQNGVCGPDFLDWEIKAGTYKNYGKIQPAQAITLITPAPTGGLYRELGTADFIRRFGYPAKSGTHDRLNFGGTFFYGVREPNTGLTLDLPGYDLKSSSFPNGGGIALVTDTGDVAANWDLASLVTRWKSTHAFACYVPAESDQADG
;
A
#
# COMPACT_ATOMS: atom_id res chain seq x y z
N TRP A 1 -2.24 27.63 7.19
CA TRP A 1 -2.77 26.37 7.75
C TRP A 1 -4.21 26.18 7.31
N ILE A 2 -4.58 24.91 7.01
CA ILE A 2 -5.93 24.53 6.60
C ILE A 2 -6.43 23.54 7.65
N SER A 3 -7.67 23.73 8.12
CA SER A 3 -8.31 22.80 9.06
C SER A 3 -8.48 21.43 8.41
N ALA A 4 -8.10 20.36 9.13
CA ALA A 4 -8.19 19.00 8.64
C ALA A 4 -9.66 18.62 8.39
N LYS A 5 -9.96 18.21 7.16
CA LYS A 5 -11.31 17.91 6.70
C LYS A 5 -11.35 16.81 5.66
N SER A 6 -12.54 16.33 5.39
CA SER A 6 -12.82 15.33 4.37
C SER A 6 -14.10 15.71 3.64
N LEU A 7 -14.13 15.50 2.33
CA LEU A 7 -15.32 15.69 1.49
C LEU A 7 -16.05 14.35 1.34
N ARG A 8 -17.32 14.30 1.74
CA ARG A 8 -18.17 13.11 1.57
C ARG A 8 -18.77 13.06 0.17
N ALA A 9 -19.27 11.90 -0.21
CA ALA A 9 -19.94 11.68 -1.50
C ALA A 9 -21.21 12.55 -1.70
N ASP A 10 -21.84 12.98 -0.61
CA ASP A 10 -23.00 13.90 -0.63
C ASP A 10 -22.61 15.38 -0.76
N GLY A 11 -21.31 15.67 -0.88
CA GLY A 11 -20.76 17.03 -0.97
C GLY A 11 -20.56 17.72 0.38
N SER A 12 -20.87 17.08 1.50
CA SER A 12 -20.65 17.66 2.83
C SER A 12 -19.19 17.60 3.25
N LEU A 13 -18.68 18.69 3.85
CA LEU A 13 -17.37 18.73 4.48
C LEU A 13 -17.51 18.34 5.95
N VAL A 14 -16.66 17.42 6.40
CA VAL A 14 -16.62 16.97 7.80
C VAL A 14 -15.21 17.12 8.36
N PRO A 15 -15.06 17.44 9.65
CA PRO A 15 -13.76 17.43 10.32
C PRO A 15 -13.11 16.04 10.20
N CYS A 16 -11.80 16.03 10.05
CA CYS A 16 -11.01 14.81 9.99
C CYS A 16 -10.04 14.74 11.17
N ALA A 17 -9.86 13.54 11.74
CA ALA A 17 -8.88 13.28 12.80
C ALA A 17 -8.05 12.04 12.48
N GLY A 18 -6.74 12.08 12.79
CA GLY A 18 -5.79 10.98 12.63
C GLY A 18 -4.91 11.06 11.39
N ASN A 19 -4.09 10.04 11.19
CA ASN A 19 -2.97 10.05 10.24
C ASN A 19 -3.36 10.14 8.75
N ARG A 20 -4.60 9.85 8.39
CA ARG A 20 -5.09 9.92 7.00
C ARG A 20 -5.56 11.31 6.59
N CYS A 21 -5.64 12.24 7.54
CA CYS A 21 -6.26 13.55 7.30
C CYS A 21 -5.49 14.42 6.32
N VAL A 22 -4.19 14.24 6.20
CA VAL A 22 -3.38 14.97 5.20
C VAL A 22 -3.89 14.66 3.79
N GLY A 23 -4.07 13.38 3.44
CA GLY A 23 -4.64 12.96 2.16
C GLY A 23 -6.07 13.46 1.97
N HIS A 24 -6.94 13.17 2.93
CA HIS A 24 -8.35 13.59 2.85
C HIS A 24 -8.56 15.10 2.77
N THR A 25 -7.69 15.89 3.42
CA THR A 25 -7.75 17.35 3.32
C THR A 25 -7.33 17.83 1.94
N LEU A 26 -6.27 17.25 1.37
CA LEU A 26 -5.84 17.57 0.00
C LEU A 26 -6.93 17.20 -1.02
N GLU A 27 -7.48 16.01 -0.94
CA GLU A 27 -8.61 15.58 -1.77
C GLU A 27 -9.80 16.54 -1.65
N ALA A 28 -10.17 16.92 -0.42
CA ALA A 28 -11.27 17.86 -0.17
C ALA A 28 -11.00 19.25 -0.75
N GLU A 29 -9.77 19.76 -0.69
CA GLU A 29 -9.38 21.02 -1.32
C GLU A 29 -9.44 20.97 -2.85
N LEU A 30 -9.19 19.81 -3.44
CA LEU A 30 -9.31 19.56 -4.87
C LEU A 30 -10.77 19.24 -5.31
N GLY A 31 -11.71 19.18 -4.37
CA GLY A 31 -13.10 18.83 -4.65
C GLY A 31 -13.34 17.36 -4.93
N ILE A 32 -12.42 16.48 -4.47
CA ILE A 32 -12.50 15.04 -4.67
C ILE A 32 -13.20 14.41 -3.47
N PRO A 33 -14.40 13.84 -3.61
CA PRO A 33 -15.08 13.16 -2.52
C PRO A 33 -14.43 11.80 -2.26
N GLN A 34 -14.47 11.37 -0.99
CA GLN A 34 -14.06 10.02 -0.64
C GLN A 34 -14.89 9.00 -1.41
N ASN A 35 -14.22 8.14 -2.16
CA ASN A 35 -14.85 7.08 -2.94
C ASN A 35 -13.96 5.83 -2.94
N GLY A 36 -14.54 4.70 -3.40
CA GLY A 36 -13.82 3.43 -3.58
C GLY A 36 -13.54 3.12 -5.05
N VAL A 37 -13.56 4.13 -5.92
CA VAL A 37 -13.34 3.95 -7.36
C VAL A 37 -11.86 3.70 -7.62
N CYS A 38 -11.57 2.68 -8.41
CA CYS A 38 -10.22 2.37 -8.87
C CYS A 38 -9.91 3.19 -10.13
N GLY A 39 -9.25 4.32 -9.97
CA GLY A 39 -8.84 5.19 -11.08
C GLY A 39 -8.02 6.35 -10.54
N PRO A 40 -7.45 7.20 -11.42
CA PRO A 40 -6.78 8.43 -11.00
C PRO A 40 -7.73 9.36 -10.24
N ASP A 41 -7.19 10.09 -9.27
CA ASP A 41 -8.00 10.93 -8.38
C ASP A 41 -8.45 12.24 -9.05
N PHE A 42 -7.57 12.87 -9.84
CA PHE A 42 -7.81 14.22 -10.37
C PHE A 42 -7.16 14.42 -11.73
N LEU A 43 -7.96 14.72 -12.76
CA LEU A 43 -7.50 15.01 -14.12
C LEU A 43 -6.45 14.01 -14.65
N ASP A 44 -6.73 12.72 -14.51
CA ASP A 44 -5.84 11.60 -14.85
C ASP A 44 -4.56 11.48 -13.99
N TRP A 45 -4.46 12.23 -12.89
CA TRP A 45 -3.38 12.15 -11.92
C TRP A 45 -3.81 11.42 -10.66
N GLU A 46 -2.99 10.51 -10.19
CA GLU A 46 -3.07 9.97 -8.83
C GLU A 46 -2.47 10.98 -7.86
N ILE A 47 -3.21 11.37 -6.85
CA ILE A 47 -2.77 12.36 -5.87
C ILE A 47 -2.38 11.67 -4.57
N LYS A 48 -1.15 11.87 -4.14
CA LYS A 48 -0.63 11.30 -2.89
C LYS A 48 -0.12 12.41 -1.99
N ALA A 49 -0.62 12.48 -0.76
CA ALA A 49 -0.08 13.37 0.25
C ALA A 49 0.80 12.61 1.24
N GLY A 50 1.90 13.21 1.61
CA GLY A 50 2.81 12.68 2.63
C GLY A 50 3.10 13.69 3.72
N THR A 51 3.10 13.26 4.98
CA THR A 51 3.44 14.12 6.12
C THR A 51 4.95 14.27 6.26
N TYR A 52 5.42 15.47 6.36
CA TYR A 52 6.83 15.84 6.52
C TYR A 52 6.97 16.76 7.73
N LYS A 53 8.09 16.64 8.43
CA LYS A 53 8.39 17.50 9.61
C LYS A 53 8.94 18.87 9.24
N ASN A 54 9.48 19.03 8.05
CA ASN A 54 10.10 20.27 7.61
C ASN A 54 10.22 20.29 6.08
N TYR A 55 9.64 21.28 5.43
CA TYR A 55 9.74 21.50 3.98
C TYR A 55 11.17 21.73 3.49
N GLY A 56 12.05 22.28 4.31
CA GLY A 56 13.47 22.50 3.98
C GLY A 56 14.30 21.23 3.91
N LYS A 57 13.78 20.11 4.42
CA LYS A 57 14.40 18.79 4.40
C LYS A 57 13.35 17.75 4.04
N ILE A 58 12.94 17.72 2.78
CA ILE A 58 11.99 16.74 2.26
C ILE A 58 12.68 15.37 2.25
N GLN A 59 12.64 14.70 3.37
CA GLN A 59 12.87 13.26 3.46
C GLN A 59 11.55 12.64 3.88
N PRO A 60 11.03 11.65 3.16
CA PRO A 60 9.78 11.02 3.52
C PRO A 60 9.90 10.43 4.92
N ALA A 61 9.10 10.95 5.86
CA ALA A 61 9.04 10.42 7.21
C ALA A 61 8.45 9.00 7.25
N GLN A 62 7.73 8.63 6.20
CA GLN A 62 7.09 7.32 6.05
C GLN A 62 7.14 6.86 4.60
N ALA A 63 7.15 5.54 4.40
CA ALA A 63 7.00 4.97 3.07
C ALA A 63 5.64 5.35 2.47
N ILE A 64 5.65 5.77 1.20
CA ILE A 64 4.43 6.07 0.46
C ILE A 64 3.94 4.78 -0.18
N THR A 65 2.67 4.43 0.07
CA THR A 65 2.03 3.30 -0.61
C THR A 65 1.84 3.64 -2.08
N LEU A 66 2.46 2.89 -2.96
CA LEU A 66 2.34 3.09 -4.41
C LEU A 66 1.06 2.42 -4.94
N ILE A 67 0.95 1.11 -4.78
CA ILE A 67 -0.21 0.30 -5.20
C ILE A 67 -0.48 -0.78 -4.16
N THR A 68 -1.72 -1.27 -4.11
CA THR A 68 -2.15 -2.35 -3.22
C THR A 68 -2.88 -3.45 -4.00
N PRO A 69 -2.23 -4.12 -4.96
CA PRO A 69 -2.86 -5.19 -5.71
C PRO A 69 -3.02 -6.45 -4.86
N ALA A 70 -4.14 -7.15 -5.03
CA ALA A 70 -4.28 -8.49 -4.46
C ALA A 70 -3.34 -9.46 -5.20
N PRO A 71 -2.85 -10.53 -4.51
CA PRO A 71 -2.07 -11.57 -5.17
C PRO A 71 -2.81 -12.21 -6.33
N THR A 72 -2.09 -12.50 -7.42
CA THR A 72 -2.63 -13.12 -8.63
C THR A 72 -2.62 -14.65 -8.56
N GLY A 73 -1.85 -15.25 -7.63
CA GLY A 73 -1.75 -16.70 -7.49
C GLY A 73 -1.15 -17.16 -6.15
N GLY A 74 -0.75 -18.41 -6.11
CA GLY A 74 -0.23 -19.10 -4.93
C GLY A 74 -1.32 -19.54 -3.96
N LEU A 75 -0.92 -20.03 -2.78
CA LEU A 75 -1.83 -20.48 -1.73
C LEU A 75 -2.88 -19.43 -1.34
N TYR A 76 -2.57 -18.14 -1.50
CA TYR A 76 -3.54 -17.08 -1.28
C TYR A 76 -4.80 -17.23 -2.13
N ARG A 77 -4.65 -17.61 -3.41
CA ARG A 77 -5.78 -17.79 -4.32
C ARG A 77 -6.49 -19.13 -4.08
N GLU A 78 -5.76 -20.15 -3.68
CA GLU A 78 -6.28 -21.49 -3.41
C GLU A 78 -7.09 -21.54 -2.11
N LEU A 79 -6.56 -20.95 -1.04
CA LEU A 79 -7.16 -20.98 0.29
C LEU A 79 -8.19 -19.87 0.51
N GLY A 80 -8.07 -18.76 -0.21
CA GLY A 80 -8.79 -17.53 0.08
C GLY A 80 -8.18 -16.75 1.25
N THR A 81 -8.59 -15.49 1.39
CA THR A 81 -7.98 -14.54 2.33
C THR A 81 -8.04 -15.02 3.79
N ALA A 82 -9.16 -15.57 4.23
CA ALA A 82 -9.35 -15.97 5.63
C ALA A 82 -8.40 -17.10 6.05
N ASP A 83 -8.33 -18.16 5.25
CA ASP A 83 -7.48 -19.33 5.57
C ASP A 83 -6.00 -19.01 5.33
N PHE A 84 -5.70 -18.17 4.36
CA PHE A 84 -4.35 -17.64 4.17
C PHE A 84 -3.86 -16.87 5.42
N ILE A 85 -4.70 -15.99 5.98
CA ILE A 85 -4.35 -15.24 7.21
C ILE A 85 -4.26 -16.18 8.41
N ARG A 86 -5.10 -17.21 8.50
CA ARG A 86 -4.97 -18.23 9.57
C ARG A 86 -3.65 -18.98 9.49
N ARG A 87 -3.16 -19.25 8.29
CA ARG A 87 -1.92 -20.01 8.07
C ARG A 87 -0.65 -19.18 8.26
N PHE A 88 -0.63 -17.96 7.77
CA PHE A 88 0.56 -17.11 7.69
C PHE A 88 0.48 -15.83 8.54
N GLY A 89 -0.65 -15.58 9.15
CA GLY A 89 -0.85 -14.43 10.02
C GLY A 89 -0.30 -14.63 11.42
N TYR A 90 -0.24 -13.55 12.14
CA TYR A 90 0.24 -13.50 13.52
C TYR A 90 -0.75 -12.73 14.41
N PRO A 91 -0.78 -12.99 15.75
CA PRO A 91 -1.70 -12.33 16.66
C PRO A 91 -1.53 -10.80 16.65
N ALA A 92 -2.64 -10.09 16.73
CA ALA A 92 -2.62 -8.64 16.85
C ALA A 92 -2.04 -8.21 18.21
N LYS A 93 -1.12 -7.24 18.21
CA LYS A 93 -0.51 -6.68 19.43
C LYS A 93 -1.51 -5.94 20.33
N SER A 94 -2.65 -5.56 19.81
CA SER A 94 -3.68 -4.76 20.51
C SER A 94 -4.51 -5.53 21.54
N GLY A 95 -4.16 -6.78 21.86
CA GLY A 95 -4.89 -7.58 22.86
C GLY A 95 -6.32 -7.98 22.45
N THR A 96 -6.75 -7.71 21.23
CA THR A 96 -8.03 -8.17 20.69
C THR A 96 -7.95 -9.69 20.51
N HIS A 97 -8.70 -10.44 21.29
CA HIS A 97 -8.76 -11.88 21.22
C HIS A 97 -9.13 -12.33 19.79
N ASP A 98 -8.43 -13.34 19.29
CA ASP A 98 -8.64 -14.01 17.99
C ASP A 98 -8.41 -13.17 16.75
N ARG A 99 -7.90 -11.95 16.87
CA ARG A 99 -7.53 -11.16 15.69
C ARG A 99 -6.14 -11.51 15.20
N LEU A 100 -6.07 -11.99 13.96
CA LEU A 100 -4.82 -12.19 13.23
C LEU A 100 -4.55 -10.99 12.31
N ASN A 101 -3.29 -10.60 12.25
CA ASN A 101 -2.78 -9.66 11.26
C ASN A 101 -1.93 -10.42 10.25
N PHE A 102 -1.85 -9.88 9.04
CA PHE A 102 -0.89 -10.30 8.04
C PHE A 102 -0.25 -9.05 7.44
N GLY A 103 1.06 -9.02 7.40
CA GLY A 103 1.84 -7.92 6.85
C GLY A 103 3.24 -7.88 7.41
N GLY A 104 4.06 -7.02 6.83
CA GLY A 104 5.45 -6.83 7.21
C GLY A 104 6.20 -6.06 6.14
N THR A 105 7.45 -5.75 6.40
CA THR A 105 8.38 -5.28 5.38
C THR A 105 9.18 -6.48 4.90
N PHE A 106 8.96 -6.86 3.66
CA PHE A 106 9.65 -8.00 3.06
C PHE A 106 10.86 -7.52 2.25
N PHE A 107 11.99 -8.13 2.48
CA PHE A 107 13.22 -7.93 1.71
C PHE A 107 13.55 -9.20 0.91
N TYR A 108 14.12 -9.01 -0.28
CA TYR A 108 14.53 -10.12 -1.14
C TYR A 108 15.48 -11.09 -0.41
N GLY A 109 15.13 -12.37 -0.41
CA GLY A 109 15.91 -13.44 0.22
C GLY A 109 15.95 -13.41 1.75
N VAL A 110 15.21 -12.50 2.41
CA VAL A 110 15.17 -12.40 3.88
C VAL A 110 13.83 -12.87 4.41
N ARG A 111 13.87 -13.82 5.35
CA ARG A 111 12.67 -14.33 6.00
C ARG A 111 12.06 -13.29 6.94
N GLU A 112 10.79 -12.97 6.74
CA GLU A 112 10.03 -12.07 7.61
C GLU A 112 9.62 -12.84 8.90
N PRO A 113 9.98 -12.34 10.10
CA PRO A 113 9.89 -13.14 11.33
C PRO A 113 8.45 -13.44 11.79
N ASN A 114 7.49 -12.57 11.52
CA ASN A 114 6.11 -12.78 11.99
C ASN A 114 5.32 -13.75 11.10
N THR A 115 5.47 -13.62 9.79
CA THR A 115 4.75 -14.43 8.80
C THR A 115 5.49 -15.71 8.42
N GLY A 116 6.81 -15.74 8.64
CA GLY A 116 7.67 -16.84 8.22
C GLY A 116 7.91 -16.92 6.71
N LEU A 117 7.51 -15.90 5.95
CA LEU A 117 7.63 -15.87 4.50
C LEU A 117 8.86 -15.10 4.05
N THR A 118 9.41 -15.47 2.92
CA THR A 118 10.53 -14.80 2.26
C THR A 118 10.08 -14.21 0.94
N LEU A 119 10.50 -12.97 0.65
CA LEU A 119 10.26 -12.38 -0.67
C LEU A 119 11.24 -12.94 -1.69
N ASP A 120 10.70 -13.41 -2.79
CA ASP A 120 11.44 -13.90 -3.97
C ASP A 120 10.99 -13.16 -5.24
N LEU A 121 11.84 -13.20 -6.27
CA LEU A 121 11.63 -12.57 -7.56
C LEU A 121 11.71 -13.63 -8.68
N PRO A 122 10.69 -14.50 -8.84
CA PRO A 122 10.71 -15.52 -9.86
C PRO A 122 10.85 -14.91 -11.25
N GLY A 123 11.77 -15.45 -12.06
CA GLY A 123 12.07 -14.96 -13.39
C GLY A 123 13.04 -13.78 -13.48
N TYR A 124 13.50 -13.27 -12.33
CA TYR A 124 14.51 -12.21 -12.32
C TYR A 124 15.91 -12.75 -12.63
N ASP A 125 16.56 -12.17 -13.61
CA ASP A 125 17.95 -12.45 -13.91
C ASP A 125 18.86 -11.36 -13.31
N LEU A 126 19.66 -11.75 -12.34
CA LEU A 126 20.61 -10.87 -11.66
C LEU A 126 21.70 -10.30 -12.59
N LYS A 127 22.06 -11.03 -13.66
CA LYS A 127 23.12 -10.59 -14.58
C LYS A 127 22.64 -9.47 -15.50
N SER A 128 21.45 -9.61 -16.04
CA SER A 128 20.83 -8.60 -16.90
C SER A 128 20.02 -7.56 -16.12
N SER A 129 19.85 -7.74 -14.82
CA SER A 129 18.99 -6.89 -13.96
C SER A 129 17.58 -6.72 -14.54
N SER A 130 17.01 -7.80 -15.07
CA SER A 130 15.73 -7.75 -15.79
C SER A 130 14.91 -9.04 -15.62
N PHE A 131 13.71 -9.03 -16.17
CA PHE A 131 12.81 -10.19 -16.26
C PHE A 131 12.67 -10.59 -17.76
N PRO A 132 13.64 -11.29 -18.35
CA PRO A 132 13.70 -11.52 -19.80
C PRO A 132 12.51 -12.33 -20.35
N ASN A 133 11.93 -13.21 -19.54
CA ASN A 133 10.81 -14.08 -19.93
C ASN A 133 9.54 -13.83 -19.11
N GLY A 134 9.40 -12.62 -18.54
CA GLY A 134 8.36 -12.36 -17.55
C GLY A 134 8.75 -12.85 -16.17
N GLY A 135 7.83 -12.72 -15.21
CA GLY A 135 8.08 -13.08 -13.82
C GLY A 135 7.21 -12.27 -12.87
N GLY A 136 7.67 -12.08 -11.65
CA GLY A 136 6.88 -11.36 -10.68
C GLY A 136 7.56 -11.20 -9.33
N ILE A 137 6.71 -10.93 -8.35
CA ILE A 137 7.06 -10.90 -6.93
C ILE A 137 6.34 -12.08 -6.28
N ALA A 138 7.03 -12.84 -5.44
CA ALA A 138 6.44 -13.93 -4.68
C ALA A 138 6.80 -13.84 -3.20
N LEU A 139 5.90 -14.33 -2.36
CA LEU A 139 6.19 -14.70 -0.99
C LEU A 139 6.25 -16.23 -0.94
N VAL A 140 7.37 -16.77 -0.48
CA VAL A 140 7.61 -18.21 -0.45
C VAL A 140 7.80 -18.70 0.99
N THR A 141 7.40 -19.94 1.22
CA THR A 141 7.62 -20.64 2.49
C THR A 141 9.05 -21.17 2.58
N ASP A 142 9.46 -21.61 3.77
CA ASP A 142 10.76 -22.27 3.96
C ASP A 142 10.89 -23.61 3.16
N THR A 143 9.77 -24.19 2.74
CA THR A 143 9.71 -25.38 1.88
C THR A 143 9.72 -25.07 0.38
N GLY A 144 9.69 -23.77 0.02
CA GLY A 144 9.70 -23.31 -1.37
C GLY A 144 8.30 -23.21 -2.00
N ASP A 145 7.22 -23.48 -1.23
CA ASP A 145 5.87 -23.29 -1.73
C ASP A 145 5.57 -21.80 -1.93
N VAL A 146 4.89 -21.48 -3.03
CA VAL A 146 4.47 -20.09 -3.31
C VAL A 146 3.24 -19.77 -2.47
N ALA A 147 3.43 -19.02 -1.39
CA ALA A 147 2.33 -18.57 -0.53
C ALA A 147 1.46 -17.53 -1.23
N ALA A 148 2.06 -16.53 -1.84
CA ALA A 148 1.36 -15.50 -2.63
C ALA A 148 2.27 -15.02 -3.75
N ASN A 149 1.73 -14.71 -4.92
CA ASN A 149 2.50 -14.09 -5.99
C ASN A 149 1.71 -13.02 -6.73
N TRP A 150 2.44 -12.09 -7.29
CA TRP A 150 1.98 -11.02 -8.18
C TRP A 150 2.77 -11.11 -9.48
N ASP A 151 2.12 -11.41 -10.58
CA ASP A 151 2.79 -11.38 -11.87
C ASP A 151 3.13 -9.95 -12.30
N LEU A 152 4.27 -9.78 -12.95
CA LEU A 152 4.79 -8.46 -13.34
C LEU A 152 3.86 -7.73 -14.31
N ALA A 153 3.22 -8.45 -15.22
CA ALA A 153 2.31 -7.86 -16.21
C ALA A 153 1.09 -7.24 -15.52
N SER A 154 0.51 -7.94 -14.55
CA SER A 154 -0.59 -7.40 -13.73
C SER A 154 -0.17 -6.20 -12.91
N LEU A 155 1.01 -6.22 -12.29
CA LEU A 155 1.55 -5.09 -11.54
C LEU A 155 1.74 -3.86 -12.43
N VAL A 156 2.36 -4.03 -13.60
CA VAL A 156 2.57 -2.94 -14.57
C VAL A 156 1.26 -2.42 -15.12
N THR A 157 0.30 -3.30 -15.43
CA THR A 157 -1.02 -2.90 -15.91
C THR A 157 -1.74 -2.08 -14.84
N ARG A 158 -1.72 -2.54 -13.59
CA ARG A 158 -2.30 -1.80 -12.46
C ARG A 158 -1.63 -0.44 -12.28
N TRP A 159 -0.31 -0.40 -12.31
CA TRP A 159 0.45 0.85 -12.23
C TRP A 159 0.04 1.82 -13.33
N LYS A 160 0.03 1.37 -14.58
CA LYS A 160 -0.36 2.23 -15.71
C LYS A 160 -1.78 2.74 -15.64
N SER A 161 -2.71 1.96 -15.10
CA SER A 161 -4.12 2.36 -15.01
C SER A 161 -4.40 3.40 -13.92
N THR A 162 -3.56 3.49 -12.89
CA THR A 162 -3.81 4.35 -11.72
C THR A 162 -2.69 5.35 -11.43
N HIS A 163 -1.45 5.07 -11.90
CA HIS A 163 -0.28 5.84 -11.51
C HIS A 163 0.59 6.24 -12.72
N ALA A 164 0.03 6.25 -13.95
CA ALA A 164 0.77 6.73 -15.12
C ALA A 164 1.26 8.17 -14.88
N PHE A 165 0.43 8.96 -14.23
CA PHE A 165 0.77 10.27 -13.71
C PHE A 165 0.48 10.29 -12.21
N ALA A 166 1.46 10.63 -11.40
CA ALA A 166 1.30 10.74 -9.95
C ALA A 166 1.89 12.04 -9.43
N CYS A 167 1.13 12.73 -8.58
CA CYS A 167 1.54 13.95 -7.91
C CYS A 167 1.72 13.66 -6.42
N TYR A 168 2.93 13.88 -5.91
CA TYR A 168 3.25 13.71 -4.51
C TYR A 168 3.33 15.07 -3.83
N VAL A 169 2.39 15.35 -2.93
CA VAL A 169 2.29 16.63 -2.23
C VAL A 169 2.81 16.49 -0.80
N PRO A 170 3.92 17.14 -0.45
CA PRO A 170 4.38 17.19 0.94
C PRO A 170 3.45 18.08 1.75
N ALA A 171 3.14 17.67 2.98
CA ALA A 171 2.35 18.45 3.91
C ALA A 171 2.95 18.39 5.32
N GLU A 172 2.92 19.48 6.01
CA GLU A 172 3.15 19.51 7.45
C GLU A 172 1.80 19.38 8.17
N SER A 173 1.78 18.66 9.28
CA SER A 173 0.60 18.60 10.16
C SER A 173 0.95 19.22 11.49
N ASP A 174 0.17 20.19 11.92
CA ASP A 174 0.19 20.72 13.28
C ASP A 174 -0.96 20.04 14.04
N GLN A 175 -0.63 19.34 15.11
CA GLN A 175 -1.63 18.90 16.07
C GLN A 175 -1.78 20.04 17.05
N ALA A 176 -2.82 20.83 16.89
CA ALA A 176 -3.22 21.73 17.96
C ALA A 176 -3.39 20.90 19.22
N ASP A 177 -2.59 21.18 20.22
CA ASP A 177 -2.71 20.61 21.55
C ASP A 177 -4.14 20.87 22.04
N GLY A 178 -4.96 19.81 22.09
CA GLY A 178 -6.32 19.81 22.61
C GLY A 178 -6.35 19.43 24.07
#